data_a246887e1e83f695e4c072b6020e442d
#
_entry.id   a246887e1e83f695e4c072b6020e442d
#
_cell.length_a   1.000
_cell.length_b   1.000
_cell.length_c   1.000
_cell.angle_alpha   90.00
_cell.angle_beta   90.00
_cell.angle_gamma   90.00
#
_symmetry.space_group_name_H-M   'P 1'
#
loop_
_entity.id
_entity.type
_entity.pdbx_description
1 polymer ?
#
loop_
_entity_poly.entity_id
_entity_poly.type
_entity_poly.pdbx_seq_one_letter_code
_entity_poly.pdbx_strand_id
1 'polypeptide(L)'
;MSFSPKQIEIFKFPYEEQYDAIIADGAIRSGKSSAMSLSFILWAMSTFKEQNFIIAGKTIRSVERNLIKELLKVQYLKVYFNIEYKRSEHLLIVKKWDRTNYFYAFGGQNEKSQDLVQGITAAGALLDEVALMPQSFVNQVTGRCSVEGAKIFYNCNPDEPNHYFKKEHIDKAEEKRYKYLHFTMDDNPSLSEKVKERYRRMYEGVFFKRYIQGLWVRAEGIIYETFANNKEKFLIQHDYTDEEHKRDLWFINCGIDFGNNKSSHTFVATGFTYNFKKVVFLKAKKVSMSLTPKQLDFEFKLFVEEVYAKYKKTFNIRCDSAETTLINGFKLCCIENSLFFCDVANARKSPINERIHLVCRLFGEGRIEIVESECQDLILALETAVWDEKHAGERLDIVGHDNPVDMLDAMEYSIEEFADDLLQFGIFD
;
A
#
# COMPACT_ATOMS: atom_id res chain seq x y z
N MET A 1 8.40 -21.65 18.76
CA MET A 1 8.92 -20.54 17.92
C MET A 1 10.36 -20.29 18.32
N SER A 2 11.29 -20.32 17.37
CA SER A 2 12.66 -19.84 17.60
C SER A 2 12.72 -18.37 17.20
N PHE A 3 13.38 -17.55 18.01
CA PHE A 3 13.65 -16.15 17.71
C PHE A 3 15.10 -15.97 17.29
N SER A 4 15.35 -15.07 16.34
CA SER A 4 16.71 -14.67 15.97
C SER A 4 17.36 -13.84 17.09
N PRO A 5 18.71 -13.71 17.09
CA PRO A 5 19.41 -12.83 18.04
C PRO A 5 18.85 -11.40 18.06
N LYS A 6 18.57 -10.80 16.89
CA LYS A 6 17.98 -9.45 16.81
C LYS A 6 16.55 -9.39 17.37
N GLN A 7 15.75 -10.43 17.13
CA GLN A 7 14.41 -10.49 17.73
C GLN A 7 14.49 -10.61 19.25
N ILE A 8 15.47 -11.33 19.79
CA ILE A 8 15.69 -11.41 21.25
C ILE A 8 16.04 -10.02 21.82
N GLU A 9 16.80 -9.21 21.11
CA GLU A 9 17.09 -7.83 21.51
C GLU A 9 15.82 -6.95 21.64
N ILE A 10 14.78 -7.20 20.81
CA ILE A 10 13.48 -6.53 20.97
C ILE A 10 12.83 -6.89 22.30
N PHE A 11 12.94 -8.14 22.75
CA PHE A 11 12.38 -8.55 24.05
C PHE A 11 13.17 -8.04 25.26
N LYS A 12 14.47 -7.80 25.11
CA LYS A 12 15.31 -7.22 26.17
C LYS A 12 15.11 -5.71 26.31
N PHE A 13 14.92 -5.01 25.20
CA PHE A 13 14.85 -3.55 25.14
C PHE A 13 13.98 -2.90 26.22
N PRO A 14 12.74 -3.36 26.53
CA PRO A 14 11.91 -2.65 27.50
C PRO A 14 12.47 -2.59 28.92
N TYR A 15 13.42 -3.48 29.24
CA TYR A 15 14.07 -3.58 30.55
C TYR A 15 15.46 -2.91 30.57
N GLU A 16 15.87 -2.28 29.48
CA GLU A 16 17.11 -1.53 29.36
C GLU A 16 16.84 -0.05 29.66
N GLU A 17 17.27 0.42 30.83
CA GLU A 17 16.99 1.79 31.32
C GLU A 17 17.66 2.90 30.48
N GLN A 18 18.76 2.58 29.76
CA GLN A 18 19.47 3.52 28.92
C GLN A 18 18.70 3.93 27.66
N TYR A 19 17.64 3.19 27.28
CA TYR A 19 16.87 3.48 26.07
C TYR A 19 15.41 3.84 26.39
N ASP A 20 14.93 4.89 25.73
CA ASP A 20 13.54 5.35 25.82
C ASP A 20 12.67 4.80 24.69
N ALA A 21 13.26 4.47 23.56
CA ALA A 21 12.58 3.85 22.41
C ALA A 21 13.44 2.81 21.71
N ILE A 22 12.77 1.96 20.91
CA ILE A 22 13.43 1.04 19.97
C ILE A 22 12.93 1.34 18.56
N ILE A 23 13.85 1.35 17.60
CA ILE A 23 13.56 1.40 16.17
C ILE A 23 13.97 0.06 15.55
N ALA A 24 13.02 -0.67 14.98
CA ALA A 24 13.27 -1.82 14.13
C ALA A 24 12.91 -1.48 12.69
N ASP A 25 13.93 -1.22 11.86
CA ASP A 25 13.73 -0.98 10.43
C ASP A 25 14.26 -2.13 9.58
N GLY A 26 14.02 -2.08 8.28
CA GLY A 26 14.62 -3.01 7.33
C GLY A 26 13.61 -3.78 6.49
N ALA A 27 14.06 -4.93 5.94
CA ALA A 27 13.35 -5.72 4.95
C ALA A 27 11.95 -6.18 5.41
N ILE A 28 11.04 -6.34 4.46
CA ILE A 28 9.76 -7.01 4.70
C ILE A 28 9.97 -8.46 5.12
N ARG A 29 8.96 -9.06 5.79
CA ARG A 29 8.99 -10.47 6.24
C ARG A 29 10.15 -10.84 7.18
N SER A 30 10.87 -9.88 7.72
CA SER A 30 11.95 -10.10 8.69
C SER A 30 11.46 -10.45 10.12
N GLY A 31 10.15 -10.43 10.35
CA GLY A 31 9.55 -10.79 11.63
C GLY A 31 9.51 -9.65 12.65
N LYS A 32 9.82 -8.41 12.25
CA LYS A 32 9.81 -7.21 13.11
C LYS A 32 8.47 -7.02 13.84
N SER A 33 7.36 -6.84 13.08
CA SER A 33 6.03 -6.55 13.64
C SER A 33 5.58 -7.60 14.65
N SER A 34 5.83 -8.89 14.36
CA SER A 34 5.45 -9.98 15.26
C SER A 34 6.26 -9.96 16.57
N ALA A 35 7.58 -9.74 16.50
CA ALA A 35 8.43 -9.67 17.68
C ALA A 35 8.11 -8.41 18.51
N MET A 36 7.94 -7.25 17.85
CA MET A 36 7.61 -5.97 18.48
C MET A 36 6.27 -6.04 19.21
N SER A 37 5.21 -6.49 18.54
CA SER A 37 3.87 -6.56 19.14
C SER A 37 3.82 -7.53 20.31
N LEU A 38 4.47 -8.69 20.20
CA LEU A 38 4.54 -9.66 21.30
C LEU A 38 5.33 -9.09 22.49
N SER A 39 6.51 -8.52 22.24
CA SER A 39 7.34 -7.88 23.27
C SER A 39 6.58 -6.76 24.00
N PHE A 40 5.88 -5.91 23.24
CA PHE A 40 5.11 -4.78 23.76
C PHE A 40 4.01 -5.24 24.74
N ILE A 41 3.21 -6.25 24.38
CA ILE A 41 2.17 -6.79 25.25
C ILE A 41 2.78 -7.44 26.50
N LEU A 42 3.84 -8.26 26.35
CA LEU A 42 4.47 -8.95 27.48
C LEU A 42 5.08 -7.96 28.47
N TRP A 43 5.78 -6.95 27.98
CA TRP A 43 6.34 -5.88 28.81
C TRP A 43 5.24 -5.09 29.53
N ALA A 44 4.23 -4.62 28.82
CA ALA A 44 3.13 -3.86 29.40
C ALA A 44 2.48 -4.65 30.55
N MET A 45 2.25 -5.94 30.36
CA MET A 45 1.61 -6.81 31.35
C MET A 45 2.55 -7.21 32.52
N SER A 46 3.87 -7.17 32.31
CA SER A 46 4.83 -7.43 33.41
C SER A 46 5.07 -6.19 34.28
N THR A 47 5.00 -5.00 33.70
CA THR A 47 5.46 -3.76 34.33
C THR A 47 4.31 -2.91 34.89
N PHE A 48 3.18 -2.82 34.18
CA PHE A 48 2.12 -1.86 34.48
C PHE A 48 0.80 -2.51 34.90
N LYS A 49 -0.03 -1.72 35.58
CA LYS A 49 -1.39 -2.06 35.99
C LYS A 49 -2.30 -0.85 35.78
N GLU A 50 -3.49 -1.08 35.24
CA GLU A 50 -4.50 -0.05 34.95
C GLU A 50 -3.96 1.13 34.11
N GLN A 51 -3.08 0.83 33.11
CA GLN A 51 -2.49 1.84 32.24
C GLN A 51 -3.01 1.73 30.83
N ASN A 52 -2.97 2.88 30.13
CA ASN A 52 -3.29 2.98 28.72
C ASN A 52 -2.02 2.85 27.87
N PHE A 53 -2.18 2.23 26.72
CA PHE A 53 -1.15 2.06 25.70
C PHE A 53 -1.71 2.42 24.33
N ILE A 54 -0.85 2.82 23.41
CA ILE A 54 -1.21 3.15 22.03
C ILE A 54 -0.65 2.08 21.10
N ILE A 55 -1.49 1.56 20.20
CA ILE A 55 -1.08 0.75 19.05
C ILE A 55 -1.50 1.52 17.78
N ALA A 56 -0.55 1.97 16.99
CA ALA A 56 -0.82 2.77 15.81
C ALA A 56 -0.27 2.12 14.54
N GLY A 57 -0.95 2.37 13.42
CA GLY A 57 -0.54 1.98 12.08
C GLY A 57 -1.04 3.01 11.07
N LYS A 58 -0.75 2.82 9.78
CA LYS A 58 -1.24 3.72 8.73
C LYS A 58 -2.76 3.88 8.79
N THR A 59 -3.48 2.80 8.99
CA THR A 59 -4.95 2.78 9.15
C THR A 59 -5.37 1.89 10.32
N ILE A 60 -6.54 2.14 10.90
CA ILE A 60 -7.12 1.23 11.91
C ILE A 60 -7.27 -0.18 11.32
N ARG A 61 -7.69 -0.32 10.06
CA ARG A 61 -7.80 -1.63 9.39
C ARG A 61 -6.47 -2.36 9.30
N SER A 62 -5.37 -1.65 9.01
CA SER A 62 -4.03 -2.26 9.00
C SER A 62 -3.59 -2.70 10.40
N VAL A 63 -3.83 -1.90 11.43
CA VAL A 63 -3.56 -2.26 12.84
C VAL A 63 -4.33 -3.52 13.23
N GLU A 64 -5.64 -3.57 12.94
CA GLU A 64 -6.47 -4.74 13.24
C GLU A 64 -5.97 -6.00 12.52
N ARG A 65 -5.65 -5.88 11.22
CA ARG A 65 -5.21 -7.01 10.39
C ARG A 65 -3.81 -7.49 10.77
N ASN A 66 -2.85 -6.56 10.85
CA ASN A 66 -1.43 -6.89 10.92
C ASN A 66 -0.94 -7.14 12.36
N LEU A 67 -1.57 -6.52 13.37
CA LEU A 67 -1.14 -6.61 14.77
C LEU A 67 -2.18 -7.32 15.63
N ILE A 68 -3.41 -6.79 15.73
CA ILE A 68 -4.39 -7.31 16.70
C ILE A 68 -4.81 -8.73 16.37
N LYS A 69 -5.18 -9.02 15.12
CA LYS A 69 -5.56 -10.37 14.71
C LYS A 69 -4.43 -11.38 14.87
N GLU A 70 -3.19 -10.97 14.59
CA GLU A 70 -2.02 -11.83 14.75
C GLU A 70 -1.71 -12.09 16.24
N LEU A 71 -1.78 -11.08 17.10
CA LEU A 71 -1.66 -11.26 18.55
C LEU A 71 -2.71 -12.23 19.11
N LEU A 72 -3.96 -12.12 18.63
CA LEU A 72 -5.04 -13.02 19.03
C LEU A 72 -4.84 -14.48 18.57
N LYS A 73 -3.97 -14.75 17.62
CA LYS A 73 -3.60 -16.13 17.20
C LYS A 73 -2.52 -16.75 18.06
N VAL A 74 -1.75 -15.95 18.81
CA VAL A 74 -0.63 -16.44 19.62
C VAL A 74 -1.14 -17.27 20.80
N GLN A 75 -0.96 -18.60 20.75
CA GLN A 75 -1.45 -19.52 21.78
C GLN A 75 -0.89 -19.20 23.17
N TYR A 76 0.39 -18.85 23.25
CA TYR A 76 1.01 -18.46 24.52
C TYR A 76 0.24 -17.32 25.20
N LEU A 77 -0.12 -16.28 24.45
CA LEU A 77 -0.89 -15.15 25.00
C LEU A 77 -2.26 -15.60 25.52
N LYS A 78 -2.96 -16.49 24.80
CA LYS A 78 -4.27 -17.02 25.22
C LYS A 78 -4.22 -17.87 26.49
N VAL A 79 -3.12 -18.57 26.71
CA VAL A 79 -2.93 -19.40 27.91
C VAL A 79 -2.66 -18.54 29.13
N TYR A 80 -1.88 -17.46 28.97
CA TYR A 80 -1.40 -16.66 30.12
C TYR A 80 -2.23 -15.41 30.39
N PHE A 81 -3.03 -14.94 29.41
CA PHE A 81 -3.81 -13.71 29.52
C PHE A 81 -5.24 -13.93 29.05
N ASN A 82 -6.18 -13.24 29.70
CA ASN A 82 -7.52 -13.03 29.12
C ASN A 82 -7.46 -11.78 28.22
N ILE A 83 -7.68 -11.97 26.92
CA ILE A 83 -7.55 -10.93 25.92
C ILE A 83 -8.90 -10.74 25.22
N GLU A 84 -9.41 -9.51 25.27
CA GLU A 84 -10.66 -9.10 24.62
C GLU A 84 -10.39 -7.92 23.67
N TYR A 85 -10.87 -8.02 22.45
CA TYR A 85 -10.84 -6.90 21.50
C TYR A 85 -12.24 -6.35 21.27
N LYS A 86 -12.51 -5.15 21.74
CA LYS A 86 -13.75 -4.40 21.53
C LYS A 86 -13.65 -3.59 20.25
N ARG A 87 -14.21 -4.14 19.18
CA ARG A 87 -14.05 -3.61 17.83
C ARG A 87 -14.65 -2.22 17.65
N SER A 88 -15.81 -1.94 18.26
CA SER A 88 -16.46 -0.63 18.19
C SER A 88 -15.69 0.50 18.89
N GLU A 89 -14.87 0.14 19.87
CA GLU A 89 -14.05 1.07 20.66
C GLU A 89 -12.60 1.10 20.17
N HIS A 90 -12.23 0.24 19.21
CA HIS A 90 -10.84 -0.02 18.78
C HIS A 90 -9.91 -0.29 19.97
N LEU A 91 -10.40 -1.02 20.97
CA LEU A 91 -9.73 -1.22 22.25
C LEU A 91 -9.42 -2.70 22.48
N LEU A 92 -8.14 -3.02 22.66
CA LEU A 92 -7.67 -4.32 23.12
C LEU A 92 -7.45 -4.27 24.64
N ILE A 93 -8.15 -5.12 25.38
CA ILE A 93 -8.04 -5.25 26.85
C ILE A 93 -7.28 -6.53 27.15
N VAL A 94 -6.21 -6.42 27.91
CA VAL A 94 -5.41 -7.59 28.34
C VAL A 94 -5.44 -7.68 29.87
N LYS A 95 -5.83 -8.85 30.38
CA LYS A 95 -5.99 -9.11 31.82
C LYS A 95 -5.19 -10.32 32.25
N LYS A 96 -4.58 -10.20 33.41
CA LYS A 96 -3.97 -11.34 34.13
C LYS A 96 -4.01 -11.08 35.63
N TRP A 97 -4.67 -11.97 36.38
CA TRP A 97 -4.90 -11.82 37.82
C TRP A 97 -5.54 -10.46 38.15
N ASP A 98 -4.86 -9.65 38.96
CA ASP A 98 -5.29 -8.31 39.38
C ASP A 98 -4.84 -7.18 38.43
N ARG A 99 -4.17 -7.51 37.31
CA ARG A 99 -3.65 -6.54 36.32
C ARG A 99 -4.56 -6.47 35.09
N THR A 100 -4.94 -5.26 34.73
CA THR A 100 -5.64 -4.95 33.48
C THR A 100 -4.92 -3.80 32.83
N ASN A 101 -4.64 -3.90 31.51
CA ASN A 101 -4.12 -2.80 30.72
C ASN A 101 -4.94 -2.64 29.43
N TYR A 102 -4.97 -1.42 28.91
CA TYR A 102 -5.85 -0.97 27.83
C TYR A 102 -5.03 -0.49 26.64
N PHE A 103 -5.21 -1.11 25.47
CA PHE A 103 -4.44 -0.82 24.28
C PHE A 103 -5.37 -0.24 23.21
N TYR A 104 -5.28 1.07 22.98
CA TYR A 104 -6.09 1.80 22.03
C TYR A 104 -5.46 1.77 20.64
N ALA A 105 -6.22 1.35 19.62
CA ALA A 105 -5.77 1.28 18.24
C ALA A 105 -6.12 2.56 17.47
N PHE A 106 -5.12 3.15 16.80
CA PHE A 106 -5.26 4.37 16.01
C PHE A 106 -4.72 4.21 14.60
N GLY A 107 -5.31 4.97 13.65
CA GLY A 107 -4.81 5.12 12.29
C GLY A 107 -4.19 6.50 12.07
N GLY A 108 -2.93 6.55 11.62
CA GLY A 108 -2.21 7.78 11.28
C GLY A 108 -2.18 8.04 9.77
N GLN A 109 -3.34 8.29 9.13
CA GLN A 109 -3.42 8.43 7.66
C GLN A 109 -3.00 9.82 7.15
N ASN A 110 -3.27 10.86 7.91
CA ASN A 110 -3.07 12.26 7.51
C ASN A 110 -2.82 13.15 8.74
N GLU A 111 -2.51 14.41 8.50
CA GLU A 111 -2.20 15.39 9.54
C GLU A 111 -3.30 15.55 10.60
N LYS A 112 -4.58 15.39 10.23
CA LYS A 112 -5.72 15.47 11.17
C LYS A 112 -5.77 14.28 12.13
N SER A 113 -5.10 13.18 11.81
CA SER A 113 -5.06 11.99 12.67
C SER A 113 -4.40 12.27 14.03
N GLN A 114 -3.57 13.29 14.16
CA GLN A 114 -2.99 13.71 15.44
C GLN A 114 -4.05 14.03 16.50
N ASP A 115 -5.23 14.52 16.09
CA ASP A 115 -6.31 14.90 17.00
C ASP A 115 -6.93 13.68 17.69
N LEU A 116 -6.85 12.50 17.07
CA LEU A 116 -7.41 11.25 17.61
C LEU A 116 -6.73 10.79 18.90
N VAL A 117 -5.47 11.15 19.10
CA VAL A 117 -4.68 10.75 20.29
C VAL A 117 -4.61 11.87 21.35
N GLN A 118 -5.33 12.98 21.13
CA GLN A 118 -5.40 14.05 22.14
C GLN A 118 -6.15 13.57 23.38
N GLY A 119 -5.65 13.99 24.57
CA GLY A 119 -6.27 13.64 25.85
C GLY A 119 -5.92 12.28 26.41
N ILE A 120 -5.24 11.39 25.66
CA ILE A 120 -4.73 10.13 26.20
C ILE A 120 -3.38 10.36 26.93
N THR A 121 -3.22 9.75 28.11
CA THR A 121 -1.93 9.58 28.75
C THR A 121 -1.58 8.09 28.65
N ALA A 122 -0.43 7.76 28.05
CA ALA A 122 -0.04 6.38 27.78
C ALA A 122 1.27 6.00 28.48
N ALA A 123 1.35 4.74 28.91
CA ALA A 123 2.56 4.14 29.45
C ALA A 123 3.49 3.57 28.35
N GLY A 124 3.07 3.64 27.08
CA GLY A 124 3.89 3.28 25.95
C GLY A 124 3.12 3.25 24.65
N ALA A 125 3.85 3.19 23.53
CA ALA A 125 3.29 3.14 22.20
C ALA A 125 4.03 2.16 21.28
N LEU A 126 3.27 1.47 20.43
CA LEU A 126 3.77 0.69 19.29
C LEU A 126 3.26 1.30 18.00
N LEU A 127 4.16 1.80 17.16
CA LEU A 127 3.84 2.36 15.85
C LEU A 127 4.36 1.42 14.76
N ASP A 128 3.46 0.75 14.07
CA ASP A 128 3.77 -0.15 12.96
C ASP A 128 3.65 0.60 11.63
N GLU A 129 4.61 0.38 10.74
CA GLU A 129 4.73 1.12 9.47
C GLU A 129 4.91 2.64 9.68
N VAL A 130 5.68 3.04 10.68
CA VAL A 130 5.80 4.45 11.11
C VAL A 130 6.28 5.40 10.00
N ALA A 131 7.04 4.92 9.02
CA ALA A 131 7.45 5.71 7.86
C ALA A 131 6.27 6.11 6.94
N LEU A 132 5.11 5.47 7.07
CA LEU A 132 3.90 5.82 6.32
C LEU A 132 2.97 6.79 7.06
N MET A 133 3.37 7.26 8.25
CA MET A 133 2.58 8.17 9.07
C MET A 133 3.09 9.61 8.96
N PRO A 134 2.22 10.62 9.06
CA PRO A 134 2.64 12.01 9.15
C PRO A 134 3.50 12.28 10.39
N GLN A 135 4.50 13.14 10.26
CA GLN A 135 5.38 13.52 11.37
C GLN A 135 4.61 14.09 12.56
N SER A 136 3.57 14.91 12.31
CA SER A 136 2.71 15.47 13.36
C SER A 136 2.05 14.40 14.22
N PHE A 137 1.52 13.33 13.59
CA PHE A 137 0.91 12.21 14.30
C PHE A 137 1.93 11.45 15.15
N VAL A 138 3.10 11.14 14.60
CA VAL A 138 4.18 10.43 15.32
C VAL A 138 4.65 11.24 16.52
N ASN A 139 4.86 12.54 16.35
CA ASN A 139 5.25 13.44 17.44
C ASN A 139 4.17 13.50 18.53
N GLN A 140 2.90 13.56 18.13
CA GLN A 140 1.77 13.59 19.07
C GLN A 140 1.70 12.30 19.89
N VAL A 141 1.78 11.13 19.24
CA VAL A 141 1.81 9.82 19.94
C VAL A 141 2.98 9.74 20.92
N THR A 142 4.18 10.15 20.47
CA THR A 142 5.38 10.16 21.32
C THR A 142 5.19 11.04 22.55
N GLY A 143 4.62 12.25 22.37
CA GLY A 143 4.37 13.18 23.47
C GLY A 143 3.30 12.70 24.47
N ARG A 144 2.45 11.74 24.11
CA ARG A 144 1.45 11.14 25.01
C ARG A 144 2.02 10.05 25.91
N CYS A 145 3.19 9.50 25.60
CA CYS A 145 3.88 8.50 26.42
C CYS A 145 4.63 9.19 27.59
N SER A 146 3.88 9.66 28.59
CA SER A 146 4.40 10.46 29.70
C SER A 146 4.32 9.79 31.08
N VAL A 147 3.93 8.52 31.13
CA VAL A 147 3.98 7.72 32.38
C VAL A 147 5.44 7.34 32.65
N GLU A 148 5.84 7.34 33.92
CA GLU A 148 7.20 6.92 34.30
C GLU A 148 7.50 5.51 33.81
N GLY A 149 8.67 5.32 33.21
CA GLY A 149 9.08 4.05 32.59
C GLY A 149 8.43 3.77 31.22
N ALA A 150 7.73 4.73 30.63
CA ALA A 150 7.15 4.59 29.29
C ALA A 150 8.21 4.23 28.25
N LYS A 151 7.85 3.36 27.29
CA LYS A 151 8.70 2.93 26.18
C LYS A 151 7.94 3.05 24.85
N ILE A 152 8.69 3.37 23.79
CA ILE A 152 8.13 3.52 22.44
C ILE A 152 8.79 2.51 21.49
N PHE A 153 7.94 1.84 20.72
CA PHE A 153 8.36 0.85 19.73
C PHE A 153 8.03 1.35 18.34
N TYR A 154 9.05 1.65 17.53
CA TYR A 154 8.91 2.08 16.14
C TYR A 154 9.29 0.97 15.18
N ASN A 155 8.39 0.56 14.30
CA ASN A 155 8.63 -0.41 13.25
C ASN A 155 8.38 0.19 11.87
N CYS A 156 9.30 0.02 10.93
CA CYS A 156 9.12 0.45 9.55
C CYS A 156 9.90 -0.38 8.53
N ASN A 157 9.51 -0.21 7.28
CA ASN A 157 10.35 -0.53 6.14
C ASN A 157 10.99 0.77 5.65
N PRO A 158 12.17 0.70 5.03
CA PRO A 158 12.84 1.88 4.49
C PRO A 158 12.06 2.55 3.37
N ASP A 159 12.27 3.83 3.25
CA ASP A 159 11.83 4.70 2.17
C ASP A 159 13.04 5.46 1.61
N GLU A 160 12.95 6.75 1.38
CA GLU A 160 14.04 7.55 0.88
C GLU A 160 14.96 8.11 1.99
N PRO A 161 16.24 8.43 1.68
CA PRO A 161 17.20 8.90 2.67
C PRO A 161 16.81 10.23 3.33
N ASN A 162 16.02 11.06 2.63
CA ASN A 162 15.59 12.37 3.14
C ASN A 162 14.30 12.33 3.96
N HIS A 163 13.71 11.15 4.12
CA HIS A 163 12.48 10.97 4.88
C HIS A 163 12.63 11.47 6.33
N TYR A 164 11.62 12.19 6.85
CA TYR A 164 11.67 12.78 8.20
C TYR A 164 12.02 11.74 9.28
N PHE A 165 11.43 10.54 9.20
CA PHE A 165 11.63 9.51 10.22
C PHE A 165 13.09 9.03 10.24
N LYS A 166 13.74 8.93 9.06
CA LYS A 166 15.16 8.62 9.00
C LYS A 166 15.99 9.71 9.63
N LYS A 167 15.80 10.96 9.20
CA LYS A 167 16.62 12.11 9.67
C LYS A 167 16.44 12.42 11.14
N GLU A 168 15.17 12.40 11.62
CA GLU A 168 14.86 12.86 12.98
C GLU A 168 14.86 11.74 14.02
N HIS A 169 14.77 10.47 13.61
CA HIS A 169 14.72 9.37 14.55
C HIS A 169 15.86 8.36 14.37
N ILE A 170 16.10 7.86 13.14
CA ILE A 170 17.13 6.84 12.92
C ILE A 170 18.54 7.46 13.02
N ASP A 171 18.79 8.56 12.29
CA ASP A 171 20.10 9.20 12.26
C ASP A 171 20.48 9.86 13.60
N LYS A 172 19.46 10.16 14.44
CA LYS A 172 19.62 10.71 15.80
C LYS A 172 19.32 9.69 16.90
N ALA A 173 19.35 8.39 16.58
CA ALA A 173 18.93 7.35 17.53
C ALA A 173 19.76 7.37 18.81
N GLU A 174 21.08 7.53 18.71
CA GLU A 174 21.99 7.60 19.86
C GLU A 174 21.71 8.84 20.72
N GLU A 175 21.61 10.03 20.11
CA GLU A 175 21.29 11.30 20.78
C GLU A 175 19.96 11.22 21.55
N LYS A 176 18.95 10.55 20.97
CA LYS A 176 17.62 10.38 21.56
C LYS A 176 17.49 9.19 22.51
N ARG A 177 18.60 8.49 22.78
CA ARG A 177 18.58 7.27 23.60
C ARG A 177 17.64 6.20 23.00
N TYR A 178 17.67 6.02 21.68
CA TYR A 178 16.89 5.00 20.98
C TYR A 178 17.78 3.81 20.61
N LYS A 179 17.30 2.59 20.90
CA LYS A 179 17.93 1.37 20.42
C LYS A 179 17.58 1.16 18.96
N TYR A 180 18.56 1.14 18.08
CA TYR A 180 18.34 0.94 16.65
C TYR A 180 18.76 -0.47 16.22
N LEU A 181 17.85 -1.16 15.52
CA LEU A 181 18.06 -2.50 14.98
C LEU A 181 17.63 -2.53 13.51
N HIS A 182 18.56 -2.88 12.64
CA HIS A 182 18.30 -3.08 11.22
C HIS A 182 18.07 -4.56 10.92
N PHE A 183 16.96 -4.90 10.22
CA PHE A 183 16.54 -6.26 9.93
C PHE A 183 16.58 -6.59 8.44
N THR A 184 17.02 -7.80 8.13
CA THR A 184 16.91 -8.45 6.82
C THR A 184 15.93 -9.62 6.87
N MET A 185 15.57 -10.22 5.73
CA MET A 185 14.73 -11.43 5.74
C MET A 185 15.43 -12.62 6.43
N ASP A 186 16.77 -12.61 6.51
CA ASP A 186 17.53 -13.68 7.14
C ASP A 186 17.42 -13.66 8.68
N ASP A 187 17.00 -12.54 9.23
CA ASP A 187 16.71 -12.41 10.66
C ASP A 187 15.36 -13.06 11.06
N ASN A 188 14.63 -13.66 10.12
CA ASN A 188 13.40 -14.40 10.40
C ASN A 188 13.61 -15.91 10.27
N PRO A 189 13.83 -16.63 11.39
CA PRO A 189 14.05 -18.08 11.35
C PRO A 189 12.83 -18.91 10.92
N SER A 190 11.64 -18.31 10.87
CA SER A 190 10.40 -18.96 10.42
C SER A 190 10.24 -18.93 8.87
N LEU A 191 11.10 -18.21 8.16
CA LEU A 191 10.99 -18.01 6.73
C LEU A 191 11.88 -19.00 5.99
N SER A 192 11.29 -19.90 5.19
CA SER A 192 12.07 -20.86 4.41
C SER A 192 12.79 -20.17 3.23
N GLU A 193 13.90 -20.75 2.77
CA GLU A 193 14.66 -20.22 1.62
C GLU A 193 13.78 -20.14 0.35
N LYS A 194 12.89 -21.11 0.12
CA LYS A 194 11.94 -21.08 -0.99
C LYS A 194 11.06 -19.82 -0.95
N VAL A 195 10.61 -19.42 0.23
CA VAL A 195 9.79 -18.21 0.42
C VAL A 195 10.65 -16.96 0.22
N LYS A 196 11.87 -16.91 0.76
CA LYS A 196 12.79 -15.78 0.54
C LYS A 196 13.10 -15.56 -0.94
N GLU A 197 13.40 -16.63 -1.68
CA GLU A 197 13.64 -16.60 -3.11
C GLU A 197 12.43 -16.06 -3.89
N ARG A 198 11.22 -16.48 -3.49
CA ARG A 198 9.99 -15.94 -4.08
C ARG A 198 9.91 -14.42 -3.89
N TYR A 199 10.14 -13.92 -2.67
CA TYR A 199 10.14 -12.48 -2.38
C TYR A 199 11.24 -11.73 -3.14
N ARG A 200 12.45 -12.29 -3.27
CA ARG A 200 13.54 -11.69 -4.06
C ARG A 200 13.16 -11.52 -5.52
N ARG A 201 12.36 -12.43 -6.10
CA ARG A 201 11.89 -12.34 -7.49
C ARG A 201 10.69 -11.41 -7.69
N MET A 202 9.95 -11.10 -6.62
CA MET A 202 8.75 -10.25 -6.67
C MET A 202 9.05 -8.74 -6.75
N TYR A 203 10.27 -8.34 -6.43
CA TYR A 203 10.65 -6.94 -6.34
C TYR A 203 11.87 -6.67 -7.18
N GLU A 204 11.88 -5.52 -7.86
CA GLU A 204 13.01 -5.02 -8.65
C GLU A 204 13.27 -3.54 -8.37
N GLY A 205 14.37 -3.01 -8.90
CA GLY A 205 14.72 -1.59 -8.81
C GLY A 205 14.76 -1.06 -7.37
N VAL A 206 14.17 0.10 -7.16
CA VAL A 206 14.13 0.75 -5.85
C VAL A 206 13.37 -0.07 -4.80
N PHE A 207 12.32 -0.79 -5.19
CA PHE A 207 11.54 -1.60 -4.26
C PHE A 207 12.30 -2.83 -3.79
N PHE A 208 13.15 -3.43 -4.64
CA PHE A 208 14.06 -4.48 -4.21
C PHE A 208 15.05 -3.97 -3.15
N LYS A 209 15.65 -2.80 -3.40
CA LYS A 209 16.57 -2.18 -2.46
C LYS A 209 15.90 -1.86 -1.12
N ARG A 210 14.70 -1.26 -1.15
CA ARG A 210 13.96 -0.88 0.07
C ARG A 210 13.38 -2.08 0.81
N TYR A 211 12.67 -2.98 0.12
CA TYR A 211 11.87 -4.01 0.79
C TYR A 211 12.58 -5.34 0.97
N ILE A 212 13.55 -5.66 0.10
CA ILE A 212 14.32 -6.91 0.19
C ILE A 212 15.65 -6.70 0.88
N GLN A 213 16.41 -5.68 0.47
CA GLN A 213 17.69 -5.35 1.09
C GLN A 213 17.55 -4.48 2.35
N GLY A 214 16.41 -3.84 2.57
CA GLY A 214 16.18 -2.99 3.73
C GLY A 214 16.88 -1.64 3.69
N LEU A 215 17.19 -1.11 2.52
CA LEU A 215 18.01 0.09 2.34
C LEU A 215 17.17 1.36 2.16
N TRP A 216 17.56 2.44 2.82
CA TRP A 216 17.05 3.79 2.59
C TRP A 216 17.69 4.36 1.33
N VAL A 217 17.00 4.31 0.20
CA VAL A 217 17.53 4.72 -1.11
C VAL A 217 16.54 5.60 -1.87
N ARG A 218 17.08 6.52 -2.70
CA ARG A 218 16.27 7.29 -3.63
C ARG A 218 15.72 6.39 -4.72
N ALA A 219 14.52 6.77 -5.18
CA ALA A 219 13.97 6.24 -6.41
C ALA A 219 14.60 7.03 -7.57
N GLU A 220 15.27 6.33 -8.49
CA GLU A 220 15.95 6.90 -9.66
C GLU A 220 15.76 5.98 -10.87
N GLY A 221 15.80 6.56 -12.07
CA GLY A 221 15.69 5.82 -13.32
C GLY A 221 14.26 5.44 -13.71
N ILE A 222 14.14 4.38 -14.52
CA ILE A 222 12.86 3.86 -15.03
C ILE A 222 12.05 3.24 -13.89
N ILE A 223 10.75 3.55 -13.85
CA ILE A 223 9.84 3.05 -12.80
C ILE A 223 9.53 1.57 -13.00
N TYR A 224 9.15 1.18 -14.21
CA TYR A 224 8.70 -0.18 -14.54
C TYR A 224 9.81 -0.98 -15.21
N GLU A 225 10.95 -1.14 -14.52
CA GLU A 225 12.16 -1.80 -15.06
C GLU A 225 11.89 -3.22 -15.57
N THR A 226 11.09 -4.00 -14.85
CA THR A 226 10.73 -5.37 -15.25
C THR A 226 10.06 -5.39 -16.62
N PHE A 227 9.12 -4.47 -16.85
CA PHE A 227 8.44 -4.34 -18.12
C PHE A 227 9.40 -3.84 -19.21
N ALA A 228 10.10 -2.72 -18.98
CA ALA A 228 10.99 -2.11 -19.96
C ALA A 228 12.08 -3.06 -20.48
N ASN A 229 12.61 -3.92 -19.59
CA ASN A 229 13.65 -4.88 -19.93
C ASN A 229 13.12 -6.18 -20.56
N ASN A 230 11.83 -6.50 -20.43
CA ASN A 230 11.26 -7.78 -20.85
C ASN A 230 9.86 -7.67 -21.44
N LYS A 231 9.52 -6.58 -22.11
CA LYS A 231 8.15 -6.26 -22.56
C LYS A 231 7.45 -7.39 -23.31
N GLU A 232 8.19 -8.12 -24.14
CA GLU A 232 7.66 -9.23 -24.94
C GLU A 232 7.00 -10.35 -24.10
N LYS A 233 7.36 -10.44 -22.82
CA LYS A 233 6.75 -11.43 -21.91
C LYS A 233 5.35 -11.04 -21.44
N PHE A 234 5.01 -9.78 -21.57
CA PHE A 234 3.76 -9.19 -21.07
C PHE A 234 2.79 -8.85 -22.20
N LEU A 235 3.29 -8.80 -23.45
CA LEU A 235 2.47 -8.49 -24.62
C LEU A 235 1.79 -9.76 -25.12
N ILE A 236 0.48 -9.67 -25.36
CA ILE A 236 -0.33 -10.76 -25.91
C ILE A 236 -1.01 -10.33 -27.20
N GLN A 237 -1.18 -11.28 -28.13
CA GLN A 237 -1.85 -11.06 -29.40
C GLN A 237 -3.35 -11.39 -29.35
N HIS A 238 -3.77 -12.28 -28.46
CA HIS A 238 -5.19 -12.55 -28.22
C HIS A 238 -5.80 -11.50 -27.29
N ASP A 239 -7.07 -11.27 -27.45
CA ASP A 239 -7.78 -10.19 -26.74
C ASP A 239 -8.88 -10.70 -25.78
N TYR A 240 -8.82 -11.97 -25.38
CA TYR A 240 -9.81 -12.61 -24.50
C TYR A 240 -11.25 -12.64 -25.07
N THR A 241 -11.42 -12.55 -26.40
CA THR A 241 -12.72 -12.77 -27.05
C THR A 241 -12.87 -14.13 -27.69
N ASP A 242 -11.76 -14.86 -27.92
CA ASP A 242 -11.75 -16.20 -28.48
C ASP A 242 -12.31 -17.24 -27.50
N GLU A 243 -12.69 -18.43 -28.04
CA GLU A 243 -13.35 -19.48 -27.26
C GLU A 243 -12.46 -20.07 -26.15
N GLU A 244 -11.15 -19.99 -26.30
CA GLU A 244 -10.18 -20.51 -25.35
C GLU A 244 -10.06 -19.60 -24.12
N HIS A 245 -9.91 -18.29 -24.31
CA HIS A 245 -9.58 -17.34 -23.25
C HIS A 245 -10.77 -16.57 -22.68
N LYS A 246 -11.89 -16.42 -23.45
CA LYS A 246 -13.03 -15.60 -23.02
C LYS A 246 -13.66 -16.04 -21.69
N ARG A 247 -13.53 -17.34 -21.35
CA ARG A 247 -14.06 -17.88 -20.09
C ARG A 247 -13.21 -17.52 -18.90
N ASP A 248 -11.93 -17.22 -19.11
CA ASP A 248 -11.01 -16.87 -18.02
C ASP A 248 -11.22 -15.44 -17.53
N LEU A 249 -11.77 -14.57 -18.38
CA LEU A 249 -12.07 -13.19 -18.01
C LEU A 249 -13.29 -13.15 -17.08
N TRP A 250 -13.05 -12.78 -15.84
CA TRP A 250 -14.09 -12.71 -14.79
C TRP A 250 -14.91 -11.43 -14.91
N PHE A 251 -14.28 -10.26 -14.75
CA PHE A 251 -14.93 -8.95 -14.88
C PHE A 251 -13.96 -7.91 -15.47
N ILE A 252 -14.50 -6.72 -15.77
CA ILE A 252 -13.76 -5.58 -16.31
C ILE A 252 -13.94 -4.39 -15.36
N ASN A 253 -12.90 -3.59 -15.19
CA ASN A 253 -12.92 -2.30 -14.53
C ASN A 253 -12.18 -1.28 -15.41
N CYS A 254 -12.70 -0.07 -15.54
CA CYS A 254 -12.07 0.97 -16.35
C CYS A 254 -11.54 2.09 -15.44
N GLY A 255 -10.39 2.64 -15.77
CA GLY A 255 -9.85 3.83 -15.15
C GLY A 255 -9.82 4.99 -16.14
N ILE A 256 -10.16 6.18 -15.67
CA ILE A 256 -10.13 7.41 -16.47
C ILE A 256 -9.39 8.50 -15.69
N ASP A 257 -8.39 9.06 -16.35
CA ASP A 257 -7.75 10.28 -15.87
C ASP A 257 -8.15 11.45 -16.76
N PHE A 258 -8.53 12.56 -16.12
CA PHE A 258 -8.94 13.76 -16.82
C PHE A 258 -7.75 14.68 -17.02
N GLY A 259 -7.28 14.79 -18.24
CA GLY A 259 -6.34 15.83 -18.60
C GLY A 259 -6.94 17.22 -18.37
N ASN A 260 -6.08 18.12 -17.92
CA ASN A 260 -6.40 19.54 -17.85
C ASN A 260 -5.89 20.26 -19.11
N ASN A 261 -5.85 21.60 -19.12
CA ASN A 261 -5.43 22.42 -20.28
C ASN A 261 -4.04 22.09 -20.87
N LYS A 262 -3.29 21.15 -20.29
CA LYS A 262 -1.91 20.81 -20.66
C LYS A 262 -1.64 19.32 -20.81
N SER A 263 -2.63 18.46 -20.55
CA SER A 263 -2.49 17.01 -20.61
C SER A 263 -3.72 16.36 -21.29
N SER A 264 -3.57 15.13 -21.76
CA SER A 264 -4.62 14.39 -22.48
C SER A 264 -5.57 13.70 -21.52
N HIS A 265 -6.85 13.53 -21.93
CA HIS A 265 -7.73 12.59 -21.23
C HIS A 265 -7.35 11.16 -21.62
N THR A 266 -7.33 10.25 -20.66
CA THR A 266 -6.89 8.88 -20.89
C THR A 266 -7.88 7.87 -20.30
N PHE A 267 -8.13 6.80 -21.03
CA PHE A 267 -9.08 5.75 -20.71
C PHE A 267 -8.38 4.39 -20.79
N VAL A 268 -8.48 3.58 -19.75
CA VAL A 268 -7.90 2.23 -19.72
C VAL A 268 -8.97 1.25 -19.28
N ALA A 269 -9.21 0.20 -20.07
CA ALA A 269 -10.06 -0.92 -19.73
C ALA A 269 -9.18 -2.10 -19.29
N THR A 270 -9.39 -2.58 -18.07
CA THR A 270 -8.64 -3.66 -17.44
C THR A 270 -9.55 -4.82 -17.13
N GLY A 271 -9.17 -6.00 -17.60
CA GLY A 271 -9.81 -7.27 -17.30
C GLY A 271 -9.12 -7.99 -16.16
N PHE A 272 -9.90 -8.69 -15.35
CA PHE A 272 -9.41 -9.54 -14.28
C PHE A 272 -9.83 -10.98 -14.55
N THR A 273 -8.89 -11.89 -14.47
CA THR A 273 -9.22 -13.32 -14.56
C THR A 273 -9.66 -13.85 -13.21
N TYR A 274 -10.29 -15.04 -13.20
CA TYR A 274 -10.77 -15.66 -11.97
C TYR A 274 -9.67 -15.74 -10.90
N ASN A 275 -10.05 -15.48 -9.65
CA ASN A 275 -9.15 -15.43 -8.50
C ASN A 275 -8.01 -14.40 -8.65
N PHE A 276 -8.20 -13.35 -9.45
CA PHE A 276 -7.17 -12.34 -9.71
C PHE A 276 -5.83 -12.92 -10.19
N LYS A 277 -5.88 -14.08 -10.88
CA LYS A 277 -4.68 -14.75 -11.36
C LYS A 277 -3.90 -13.89 -12.35
N LYS A 278 -4.60 -13.20 -13.25
CA LYS A 278 -4.04 -12.24 -14.20
C LYS A 278 -4.82 -10.91 -14.16
N VAL A 279 -4.08 -9.85 -14.41
CA VAL A 279 -4.57 -8.50 -14.72
C VAL A 279 -4.25 -8.23 -16.18
N VAL A 280 -5.27 -7.98 -16.99
CA VAL A 280 -5.14 -7.85 -18.44
C VAL A 280 -5.52 -6.44 -18.86
N PHE A 281 -4.58 -5.67 -19.40
CA PHE A 281 -4.92 -4.39 -20.02
C PHE A 281 -5.47 -4.65 -21.42
N LEU A 282 -6.79 -4.49 -21.53
CA LEU A 282 -7.57 -4.88 -22.70
C LEU A 282 -7.62 -3.79 -23.77
N LYS A 283 -7.67 -2.54 -23.34
CA LYS A 283 -7.72 -1.36 -24.23
C LYS A 283 -7.24 -0.13 -23.48
N ALA A 284 -6.41 0.66 -24.15
CA ALA A 284 -6.00 1.99 -23.71
C ALA A 284 -6.27 3.02 -24.80
N LYS A 285 -6.78 4.19 -24.43
CA LYS A 285 -7.10 5.25 -25.38
C LYS A 285 -6.67 6.60 -24.82
N LYS A 286 -5.92 7.33 -25.61
CA LYS A 286 -5.54 8.73 -25.36
C LYS A 286 -6.43 9.65 -26.18
N VAL A 287 -7.01 10.66 -25.53
CA VAL A 287 -7.95 11.59 -26.13
C VAL A 287 -7.43 13.01 -26.00
N SER A 288 -7.63 13.82 -27.02
CA SER A 288 -7.10 15.19 -27.08
C SER A 288 -7.50 16.06 -25.90
N MET A 289 -6.59 16.90 -25.43
CA MET A 289 -6.81 17.88 -24.36
C MET A 289 -7.76 19.03 -24.76
N SER A 290 -8.00 19.26 -26.04
CA SER A 290 -8.75 20.43 -26.56
C SER A 290 -10.24 20.16 -26.75
N LEU A 291 -10.80 19.14 -26.11
CA LEU A 291 -12.22 18.78 -26.28
C LEU A 291 -13.13 19.63 -25.40
N THR A 292 -14.28 20.00 -25.99
CA THR A 292 -15.41 20.48 -25.18
C THR A 292 -15.99 19.33 -24.35
N PRO A 293 -16.70 19.60 -23.23
CA PRO A 293 -17.34 18.55 -22.44
C PRO A 293 -18.22 17.61 -23.28
N LYS A 294 -18.99 18.10 -24.24
CA LYS A 294 -19.79 17.28 -25.15
C LYS A 294 -18.96 16.37 -26.05
N GLN A 295 -17.82 16.84 -26.52
CA GLN A 295 -16.93 16.00 -27.32
C GLN A 295 -16.28 14.93 -26.45
N LEU A 296 -15.93 15.25 -25.20
CA LEU A 296 -15.42 14.29 -24.25
C LEU A 296 -16.47 13.23 -23.89
N ASP A 297 -17.74 13.63 -23.68
CA ASP A 297 -18.86 12.69 -23.46
C ASP A 297 -19.04 11.75 -24.67
N PHE A 298 -18.84 12.25 -25.89
CA PHE A 298 -18.90 11.43 -27.10
C PHE A 298 -17.74 10.41 -27.15
N GLU A 299 -16.51 10.83 -26.86
CA GLU A 299 -15.34 9.93 -26.81
C GLU A 299 -15.49 8.86 -25.70
N PHE A 300 -16.01 9.26 -24.56
CA PHE A 300 -16.37 8.36 -23.47
C PHE A 300 -17.41 7.32 -23.91
N LYS A 301 -18.51 7.78 -24.52
CA LYS A 301 -19.55 6.88 -25.05
C LYS A 301 -18.97 5.86 -26.02
N LEU A 302 -18.19 6.31 -27.00
CA LEU A 302 -17.55 5.41 -27.98
C LEU A 302 -16.69 4.35 -27.27
N PHE A 303 -15.85 4.77 -26.33
CA PHE A 303 -14.98 3.85 -25.59
C PHE A 303 -15.75 2.77 -24.85
N VAL A 304 -16.80 3.16 -24.08
CA VAL A 304 -17.57 2.20 -23.29
C VAL A 304 -18.43 1.27 -24.17
N GLU A 305 -18.98 1.78 -25.28
CA GLU A 305 -19.71 0.97 -26.25
C GLU A 305 -18.82 -0.04 -26.94
N GLU A 306 -17.58 0.32 -27.33
CA GLU A 306 -16.60 -0.58 -27.92
C GLU A 306 -16.20 -1.70 -26.95
N VAL A 307 -15.88 -1.36 -25.69
CA VAL A 307 -15.55 -2.34 -24.65
C VAL A 307 -16.73 -3.29 -24.41
N TYR A 308 -17.94 -2.75 -24.26
CA TYR A 308 -19.13 -3.60 -24.07
C TYR A 308 -19.44 -4.46 -25.30
N ALA A 309 -19.38 -3.90 -26.49
CA ALA A 309 -19.62 -4.64 -27.74
C ALA A 309 -18.67 -5.83 -27.89
N LYS A 310 -17.41 -5.65 -27.47
CA LYS A 310 -16.36 -6.66 -27.59
C LYS A 310 -16.48 -7.75 -26.53
N TYR A 311 -16.66 -7.40 -25.26
CA TYR A 311 -16.56 -8.34 -24.16
C TYR A 311 -17.92 -8.80 -23.59
N LYS A 312 -19.02 -8.07 -23.87
CA LYS A 312 -20.39 -8.36 -23.39
C LYS A 312 -20.48 -8.52 -21.86
N LYS A 313 -19.67 -7.75 -21.12
CA LYS A 313 -19.66 -7.73 -19.65
C LYS A 313 -20.04 -6.34 -19.16
N THR A 314 -20.76 -6.28 -18.05
CA THR A 314 -20.93 -5.03 -17.29
C THR A 314 -19.61 -4.68 -16.59
N PHE A 315 -19.34 -3.38 -16.41
CA PHE A 315 -18.10 -2.94 -15.80
C PHE A 315 -18.27 -1.63 -15.02
N ASN A 316 -17.34 -1.41 -14.11
CA ASN A 316 -17.24 -0.16 -13.37
C ASN A 316 -16.24 0.77 -14.06
N ILE A 317 -16.44 2.08 -13.85
CA ILE A 317 -15.57 3.12 -14.33
C ILE A 317 -15.14 3.97 -13.15
N ARG A 318 -13.84 4.09 -12.95
CA ARG A 318 -13.22 4.84 -11.85
C ARG A 318 -12.48 6.05 -12.43
N CYS A 319 -12.98 7.25 -12.09
CA CYS A 319 -12.48 8.50 -12.62
C CYS A 319 -11.68 9.27 -11.57
N ASP A 320 -10.70 10.07 -11.99
CA ASP A 320 -10.03 11.01 -11.09
C ASP A 320 -11.04 11.85 -10.31
N SER A 321 -10.99 11.76 -8.99
CA SER A 321 -11.93 12.39 -8.07
C SER A 321 -11.86 13.92 -8.03
N ALA A 322 -10.82 14.55 -8.62
CA ALA A 322 -10.66 15.99 -8.65
C ALA A 322 -11.68 16.67 -9.59
N GLU A 323 -12.14 15.98 -10.64
CA GLU A 323 -12.97 16.55 -11.73
C GLU A 323 -14.45 16.17 -11.62
N THR A 324 -15.07 16.52 -10.50
CA THR A 324 -16.48 16.18 -10.17
C THR A 324 -17.47 16.56 -11.28
N THR A 325 -17.24 17.69 -11.98
CA THR A 325 -18.12 18.16 -13.07
C THR A 325 -18.10 17.20 -14.26
N LEU A 326 -16.91 16.72 -14.66
CA LEU A 326 -16.77 15.77 -15.75
C LEU A 326 -17.33 14.39 -15.39
N ILE A 327 -17.13 13.94 -14.15
CA ILE A 327 -17.74 12.70 -13.65
C ILE A 327 -19.27 12.75 -13.73
N ASN A 328 -19.87 13.87 -13.32
CA ASN A 328 -21.31 14.07 -13.43
C ASN A 328 -21.78 14.12 -14.90
N GLY A 329 -20.97 14.71 -15.80
CA GLY A 329 -21.21 14.67 -17.25
C GLY A 329 -21.30 13.22 -17.76
N PHE A 330 -20.34 12.37 -17.39
CA PHE A 330 -20.35 10.96 -17.80
C PHE A 330 -21.54 10.17 -17.22
N LYS A 331 -21.94 10.46 -15.98
CA LYS A 331 -23.16 9.85 -15.40
C LYS A 331 -24.42 10.23 -16.20
N LEU A 332 -24.54 11.51 -16.57
CA LEU A 332 -25.65 11.99 -17.41
C LEU A 332 -25.58 11.37 -18.82
N CYS A 333 -24.39 11.30 -19.42
CA CYS A 333 -24.18 10.63 -20.70
C CYS A 333 -24.63 9.16 -20.65
N CYS A 334 -24.35 8.44 -19.58
CA CYS A 334 -24.84 7.07 -19.40
C CYS A 334 -26.35 6.99 -19.36
N ILE A 335 -27.03 7.89 -18.66
CA ILE A 335 -28.50 7.92 -18.55
C ILE A 335 -29.10 8.27 -19.93
N GLU A 336 -28.65 9.35 -20.58
CA GLU A 336 -29.17 9.84 -21.85
C GLU A 336 -29.01 8.84 -22.99
N ASN A 337 -27.95 8.03 -22.97
CA ASN A 337 -27.65 7.05 -24.01
C ASN A 337 -27.99 5.60 -23.60
N SER A 338 -28.67 5.40 -22.45
CA SER A 338 -29.06 4.06 -21.95
C SER A 338 -27.89 3.09 -21.79
N LEU A 339 -26.71 3.60 -21.34
CA LEU A 339 -25.51 2.81 -21.11
C LEU A 339 -25.56 2.12 -19.74
N PHE A 340 -26.57 1.29 -19.49
CA PHE A 340 -26.80 0.63 -18.18
C PHE A 340 -25.83 -0.50 -17.87
N PHE A 341 -24.91 -0.78 -18.77
CA PHE A 341 -23.86 -1.80 -18.59
C PHE A 341 -22.62 -1.28 -17.89
N CYS A 342 -22.54 0.02 -17.57
CA CYS A 342 -21.42 0.59 -16.83
C CYS A 342 -21.89 1.50 -15.69
N ASP A 343 -21.08 1.56 -14.63
CA ASP A 343 -21.28 2.42 -13.45
C ASP A 343 -20.08 3.36 -13.27
N VAL A 344 -20.35 4.67 -13.17
CA VAL A 344 -19.33 5.71 -13.08
C VAL A 344 -19.19 6.22 -11.66
N ALA A 345 -18.00 6.13 -11.09
CA ALA A 345 -17.71 6.60 -9.74
C ALA A 345 -16.28 7.20 -9.63
N ASN A 346 -16.01 7.81 -8.50
CA ASN A 346 -14.68 8.31 -8.17
C ASN A 346 -13.68 7.16 -7.98
N ALA A 347 -12.47 7.33 -8.46
CA ALA A 347 -11.34 6.49 -8.09
C ALA A 347 -11.01 6.63 -6.60
N ARG A 348 -10.41 5.60 -6.03
CA ARG A 348 -9.97 5.58 -4.62
C ARG A 348 -8.87 6.60 -4.36
N LYS A 349 -8.03 6.86 -5.35
CA LYS A 349 -6.89 7.78 -5.35
C LYS A 349 -5.92 7.49 -4.20
N SER A 350 -5.50 6.24 -4.12
CA SER A 350 -4.45 5.81 -3.19
C SER A 350 -3.14 6.58 -3.43
N PRO A 351 -2.26 6.72 -2.44
CA PRO A 351 -0.96 7.36 -2.64
C PRO A 351 -0.21 6.79 -3.84
N ILE A 352 0.41 7.65 -4.63
CA ILE A 352 1.06 7.30 -5.90
C ILE A 352 2.08 6.16 -5.76
N ASN A 353 2.88 6.17 -4.69
CA ASN A 353 3.85 5.10 -4.43
C ASN A 353 3.21 3.74 -4.19
N GLU A 354 2.02 3.69 -3.58
CA GLU A 354 1.29 2.44 -3.37
C GLU A 354 0.75 1.89 -4.68
N ARG A 355 0.25 2.77 -5.57
CA ARG A 355 -0.25 2.42 -6.90
C ARG A 355 0.89 1.90 -7.78
N ILE A 356 2.02 2.61 -7.84
CA ILE A 356 3.22 2.19 -8.56
C ILE A 356 3.74 0.84 -8.03
N HIS A 357 3.85 0.71 -6.70
CA HIS A 357 4.30 -0.53 -6.06
C HIS A 357 3.43 -1.73 -6.42
N LEU A 358 2.10 -1.56 -6.45
CA LEU A 358 1.17 -2.61 -6.87
C LEU A 358 1.49 -3.10 -8.29
N VAL A 359 1.64 -2.16 -9.24
CA VAL A 359 1.93 -2.48 -10.65
C VAL A 359 3.29 -3.15 -10.80
N CYS A 360 4.35 -2.60 -10.19
CA CYS A 360 5.68 -3.20 -10.22
C CYS A 360 5.67 -4.63 -9.66
N ARG A 361 4.93 -4.88 -8.58
CA ARG A 361 4.79 -6.20 -8.00
C ARG A 361 4.08 -7.17 -8.95
N LEU A 362 2.99 -6.74 -9.59
CA LEU A 362 2.26 -7.56 -10.55
C LEU A 362 3.12 -7.92 -11.76
N PHE A 363 3.98 -7.02 -12.25
CA PHE A 363 4.99 -7.31 -13.27
C PHE A 363 6.01 -8.35 -12.75
N GLY A 364 6.57 -8.16 -11.57
CA GLY A 364 7.53 -9.09 -10.96
C GLY A 364 6.96 -10.50 -10.73
N GLU A 365 5.65 -10.61 -10.44
CA GLU A 365 4.93 -11.89 -10.33
C GLU A 365 4.54 -12.50 -11.69
N GLY A 366 4.72 -11.78 -12.82
CA GLY A 366 4.29 -12.21 -14.15
C GLY A 366 2.77 -12.30 -14.31
N ARG A 367 2.04 -11.47 -13.58
CA ARG A 367 0.56 -11.46 -13.54
C ARG A 367 -0.08 -10.44 -14.45
N ILE A 368 0.70 -9.56 -15.09
CA ILE A 368 0.19 -8.59 -16.07
C ILE A 368 0.26 -9.18 -17.47
N GLU A 369 -0.78 -8.92 -18.24
CA GLU A 369 -0.85 -9.14 -19.69
C GLU A 369 -1.40 -7.88 -20.35
N ILE A 370 -0.90 -7.55 -21.54
CA ILE A 370 -1.25 -6.31 -22.28
C ILE A 370 -1.59 -6.70 -23.70
N VAL A 371 -2.81 -6.40 -24.13
CA VAL A 371 -3.23 -6.61 -25.54
C VAL A 371 -2.48 -5.60 -26.40
N GLU A 372 -1.47 -6.07 -27.14
CA GLU A 372 -0.52 -5.20 -27.83
C GLU A 372 -1.20 -4.25 -28.81
N SER A 373 -2.12 -4.75 -29.63
CA SER A 373 -2.79 -3.96 -30.67
C SER A 373 -3.69 -2.84 -30.12
N GLU A 374 -4.16 -2.97 -28.88
CA GLU A 374 -5.15 -2.05 -28.29
C GLU A 374 -4.55 -1.11 -27.21
N CYS A 375 -3.27 -1.30 -26.85
CA CYS A 375 -2.67 -0.62 -25.67
C CYS A 375 -1.34 0.10 -26.02
N GLN A 376 -1.12 0.55 -27.25
CA GLN A 376 0.15 1.16 -27.68
C GLN A 376 0.57 2.36 -26.82
N ASP A 377 -0.38 3.27 -26.49
CA ASP A 377 -0.08 4.44 -25.66
C ASP A 377 0.30 4.04 -24.23
N LEU A 378 -0.33 2.98 -23.68
CA LEU A 378 0.01 2.45 -22.37
C LEU A 378 1.39 1.76 -22.36
N ILE A 379 1.70 1.01 -23.43
CA ILE A 379 3.01 0.37 -23.60
C ILE A 379 4.11 1.44 -23.59
N LEU A 380 3.94 2.50 -24.37
CA LEU A 380 4.89 3.61 -24.41
C LEU A 380 5.02 4.30 -23.04
N ALA A 381 3.91 4.53 -22.35
CA ALA A 381 3.92 5.14 -21.03
C ALA A 381 4.68 4.29 -19.98
N LEU A 382 4.49 2.96 -20.01
CA LEU A 382 5.21 2.04 -19.13
C LEU A 382 6.72 1.97 -19.44
N GLU A 383 7.12 2.08 -20.72
CA GLU A 383 8.52 2.08 -21.13
C GLU A 383 9.26 3.37 -20.75
N THR A 384 8.56 4.50 -20.73
CA THR A 384 9.18 5.83 -20.62
C THR A 384 9.02 6.47 -19.23
N ALA A 385 8.21 5.90 -18.36
CA ALA A 385 7.99 6.42 -17.00
C ALA A 385 9.28 6.43 -16.18
N VAL A 386 9.69 7.59 -15.69
CA VAL A 386 10.86 7.77 -14.83
C VAL A 386 10.50 8.46 -13.54
N TRP A 387 11.30 8.23 -12.51
CA TRP A 387 11.16 8.90 -11.23
C TRP A 387 11.54 10.38 -11.34
N ASP A 388 10.83 11.26 -10.60
CA ASP A 388 11.24 12.65 -10.45
C ASP A 388 12.38 12.75 -9.43
N GLU A 389 13.54 13.20 -9.88
CA GLU A 389 14.71 13.39 -9.02
C GLU A 389 14.53 14.53 -8.00
N LYS A 390 13.59 15.46 -8.26
CA LYS A 390 13.33 16.62 -7.39
C LYS A 390 12.26 16.33 -6.35
N HIS A 391 11.26 15.53 -6.71
CA HIS A 391 10.13 15.17 -5.85
C HIS A 391 10.16 13.66 -5.61
N ALA A 392 10.82 13.31 -4.52
CA ALA A 392 11.10 11.92 -4.17
C ALA A 392 9.81 11.08 -4.06
N GLY A 393 9.82 9.96 -4.75
CA GLY A 393 8.69 9.04 -4.77
C GLY A 393 7.54 9.42 -5.70
N GLU A 394 7.72 10.45 -6.53
CA GLU A 394 6.78 10.85 -7.58
C GLU A 394 7.31 10.48 -8.96
N ARG A 395 6.42 10.36 -9.91
CA ARG A 395 6.78 10.24 -11.33
C ARG A 395 7.14 11.61 -11.86
N LEU A 396 8.10 11.67 -12.79
CA LEU A 396 8.41 12.88 -13.52
C LEU A 396 7.20 13.25 -14.40
N ASP A 397 6.57 14.37 -14.06
CA ASP A 397 5.45 14.94 -14.81
C ASP A 397 6.00 15.91 -15.88
N ILE A 398 5.92 15.52 -17.14
CA ILE A 398 6.37 16.31 -18.28
C ILE A 398 5.15 17.02 -18.87
N VAL A 399 5.15 18.34 -18.82
CA VAL A 399 4.06 19.14 -19.43
C VAL A 399 4.04 18.93 -20.95
N GLY A 400 2.96 18.39 -21.50
CA GLY A 400 2.76 18.21 -22.93
C GLY A 400 1.98 16.96 -23.32
N HIS A 401 1.75 16.81 -24.64
CA HIS A 401 0.95 15.72 -25.21
C HIS A 401 1.58 14.33 -24.96
N ASP A 402 2.89 14.26 -24.80
CA ASP A 402 3.63 12.99 -24.63
C ASP A 402 3.87 12.63 -23.14
N ASN A 403 3.13 13.28 -22.24
CA ASN A 403 3.21 12.95 -20.82
C ASN A 403 2.70 11.52 -20.56
N PRO A 404 3.52 10.62 -20.01
CA PRO A 404 3.08 9.26 -19.69
C PRO A 404 2.18 9.19 -18.44
N VAL A 405 2.20 10.24 -17.60
CA VAL A 405 1.58 10.23 -16.26
C VAL A 405 0.07 10.00 -16.35
N ASP A 406 -0.64 10.74 -17.23
CA ASP A 406 -2.10 10.63 -17.35
C ASP A 406 -2.54 9.17 -17.69
N MET A 407 -1.81 8.52 -18.63
CA MET A 407 -2.10 7.15 -19.03
C MET A 407 -1.84 6.16 -17.88
N LEU A 408 -0.78 6.38 -17.11
CA LEU A 408 -0.45 5.56 -15.97
C LEU A 408 -1.43 5.76 -14.81
N ASP A 409 -1.91 7.00 -14.58
CA ASP A 409 -2.94 7.27 -13.58
C ASP A 409 -4.25 6.57 -13.94
N ALA A 410 -4.71 6.64 -15.20
CA ALA A 410 -5.89 5.91 -15.65
C ALA A 410 -5.73 4.38 -15.49
N MET A 411 -4.55 3.84 -15.83
CA MET A 411 -4.23 2.42 -15.62
C MET A 411 -4.34 2.06 -14.14
N GLU A 412 -3.73 2.83 -13.26
CA GLU A 412 -3.71 2.58 -11.83
C GLU A 412 -5.10 2.71 -11.19
N TYR A 413 -5.93 3.69 -11.61
CA TYR A 413 -7.32 3.80 -11.16
C TYR A 413 -8.17 2.59 -11.55
N SER A 414 -7.85 1.92 -12.67
CA SER A 414 -8.56 0.71 -13.08
C SER A 414 -8.29 -0.50 -12.18
N ILE A 415 -7.21 -0.50 -11.39
CA ILE A 415 -6.78 -1.66 -10.58
C ILE A 415 -6.74 -1.41 -9.07
N GLU A 416 -6.56 -0.16 -8.62
CA GLU A 416 -6.30 0.17 -7.21
C GLU A 416 -7.41 -0.24 -6.24
N GLU A 417 -8.67 -0.29 -6.71
CA GLU A 417 -9.82 -0.72 -5.90
C GLU A 417 -9.64 -2.15 -5.40
N PHE A 418 -8.99 -2.99 -6.18
CA PHE A 418 -8.74 -4.42 -5.92
C PHE A 418 -7.34 -4.70 -5.34
N ALA A 419 -6.61 -3.66 -4.90
CA ALA A 419 -5.24 -3.81 -4.42
C ALA A 419 -5.10 -4.85 -3.30
N ASP A 420 -6.02 -4.85 -2.34
CA ASP A 420 -6.00 -5.82 -1.22
C ASP A 420 -6.19 -7.26 -1.73
N ASP A 421 -7.08 -7.49 -2.70
CA ASP A 421 -7.33 -8.79 -3.29
C ASP A 421 -6.14 -9.24 -4.15
N LEU A 422 -5.63 -8.36 -5.00
CA LEU A 422 -4.47 -8.61 -5.84
C LEU A 422 -3.21 -8.96 -5.02
N LEU A 423 -3.03 -8.34 -3.86
CA LEU A 423 -1.90 -8.60 -2.97
C LEU A 423 -2.06 -9.87 -2.12
N GLN A 424 -3.30 -10.32 -1.87
CA GLN A 424 -3.57 -11.52 -1.07
C GLN A 424 -3.48 -12.82 -1.89
N PHE A 425 -3.98 -12.83 -3.12
CA PHE A 425 -4.06 -14.05 -3.96
C PHE A 425 -2.70 -14.50 -4.51
N GLY A 426 -1.66 -13.69 -4.56
CA GLY A 426 -0.30 -14.11 -4.93
C GLY A 426 0.45 -14.91 -3.85
N ILE A 427 -0.20 -15.23 -2.73
CA ILE A 427 0.45 -15.90 -1.58
C ILE A 427 0.14 -17.41 -1.50
N PHE A 428 -0.82 -17.91 -2.26
CA PHE A 428 -1.40 -19.26 -2.09
C PHE A 428 -1.11 -20.27 -3.21
N ASP A 429 -0.27 -19.96 -4.20
CA ASP A 429 0.18 -20.93 -5.23
C ASP A 429 1.60 -21.46 -4.97
#